data_ec23b03e3a2595b49c2747a72e4bba55
#
_entry.id   ec23b03e3a2595b49c2747a72e4bba55
#
_cell.length_a   1.000
_cell.length_b   1.000
_cell.length_c   1.000
_cell.angle_alpha   90.00
_cell.angle_beta   90.00
_cell.angle_gamma   90.00
#
_symmetry.space_group_name_H-M   'P 1'
#
loop_
_entity.id
_entity.type
_entity.pdbx_description
1 polymer ?
#
loop_
_entity_poly.entity_id
_entity_poly.type
_entity_poly.pdbx_seq_one_letter_code
_entity_poly.pdbx_strand_id
1 'polypeptide(L)'
;MVQRGVCRLLRAAGFATLTEFTLATGRRADVIAVNDSGAIWIVEIKSCLEDFRCDSKWPEYRDFCDRLFFAIPPSMDDTIIPLEAGLIAADHWDADILRHPGETPLHASRRKALTLAFARAAALRLHGLYDPLPNF
;
A
#
# COMPACT_ATOMS: atom_id res chain seq x y z
N MET A 1 10.58 -11.47 -1.17
CA MET A 1 10.05 -10.20 -0.62
C MET A 1 8.55 -10.16 -0.77
N VAL A 2 7.88 -10.00 0.32
CA VAL A 2 6.40 -9.92 0.38
C VAL A 2 5.85 -8.82 -0.52
N GLN A 3 6.53 -7.69 -0.62
CA GLN A 3 6.15 -6.57 -1.46
C GLN A 3 5.90 -6.96 -2.92
N ARG A 4 6.74 -7.81 -3.48
CA ARG A 4 6.59 -8.27 -4.86
C ARG A 4 5.29 -9.07 -5.05
N GLY A 5 5.00 -9.99 -4.13
CA GLY A 5 3.76 -10.77 -4.16
C GLY A 5 2.53 -9.88 -4.05
N VAL A 6 2.57 -8.90 -3.14
CA VAL A 6 1.48 -7.92 -2.98
C VAL A 6 1.24 -7.13 -4.27
N CYS A 7 2.30 -6.60 -4.88
CA CYS A 7 2.15 -5.83 -6.12
C CYS A 7 1.61 -6.68 -7.28
N ARG A 8 2.01 -7.95 -7.36
CA ARG A 8 1.47 -8.88 -8.37
C ARG A 8 -0.02 -9.13 -8.16
N LEU A 9 -0.43 -9.36 -6.90
CA LEU A 9 -1.84 -9.53 -6.56
C LEU A 9 -2.67 -8.31 -6.98
N LEU A 10 -2.21 -7.13 -6.60
CA LEU A 10 -2.92 -5.89 -6.88
C LEU A 10 -3.01 -5.61 -8.37
N ARG A 11 -1.93 -5.87 -9.12
CA ARG A 11 -1.93 -5.74 -10.57
C ARG A 11 -2.96 -6.66 -11.22
N ALA A 12 -3.02 -7.91 -10.78
CA ALA A 12 -4.01 -8.87 -11.27
C ALA A 12 -5.45 -8.44 -10.96
N ALA A 13 -5.64 -7.69 -9.88
CA ALA A 13 -6.93 -7.13 -9.48
C ALA A 13 -7.26 -5.79 -10.19
N GLY A 14 -6.42 -5.34 -11.11
CA GLY A 14 -6.67 -4.12 -11.88
C GLY A 14 -6.09 -2.84 -11.29
N PHE A 15 -5.17 -2.95 -10.33
CA PHE A 15 -4.53 -1.80 -9.70
C PHE A 15 -3.16 -1.50 -10.31
N ALA A 16 -2.87 -0.21 -10.42
CA ALA A 16 -1.50 0.27 -10.60
C ALA A 16 -0.90 0.56 -9.24
N THR A 17 0.35 0.19 -9.02
CA THR A 17 0.98 0.28 -7.70
C THR A 17 2.23 1.14 -7.72
N LEU A 18 2.48 1.81 -6.60
CA LEU A 18 3.78 2.41 -6.28
C LEU A 18 4.19 1.94 -4.90
N THR A 19 5.47 1.68 -4.73
CA THR A 19 6.05 1.29 -3.45
C THR A 19 6.72 2.49 -2.79
N GLU A 20 6.86 2.46 -1.47
CA GLU A 20 7.59 3.49 -0.74
C GLU A 20 7.09 4.90 -1.09
N PHE A 21 5.79 5.12 -0.94
CA PHE A 21 5.13 6.37 -1.33
C PHE A 21 4.94 7.28 -0.14
N THR A 22 5.48 8.50 -0.21
CA THR A 22 5.39 9.47 0.88
C THR A 22 4.05 10.18 0.86
N LEU A 23 3.33 10.13 1.98
CA LEU A 23 2.06 10.80 2.19
C LEU A 23 2.28 12.24 2.69
N ALA A 24 1.21 13.04 2.69
CA ALA A 24 1.28 14.43 3.14
C ALA A 24 1.73 14.59 4.61
N THR A 25 1.51 13.56 5.43
CA THR A 25 1.97 13.52 6.83
C THR A 25 3.48 13.31 6.97
N GLY A 26 4.18 12.98 5.88
CA GLY A 26 5.57 12.54 5.89
C GLY A 26 5.74 11.04 6.10
N ARG A 27 4.67 10.31 6.44
CA ARG A 27 4.71 8.85 6.53
C ARG A 27 4.81 8.25 5.15
N ARG A 28 5.47 7.10 5.07
CA ARG A 28 5.70 6.41 3.81
C ARG A 28 4.90 5.12 3.76
N ALA A 29 3.92 5.05 2.86
CA ALA A 29 3.16 3.83 2.62
C ALA A 29 4.05 2.81 1.91
N ASP A 30 4.00 1.56 2.37
CA ASP A 30 4.79 0.48 1.74
C ASP A 30 4.32 0.24 0.31
N VAL A 31 3.01 0.15 0.10
CA VAL A 31 2.39 0.05 -1.22
C VAL A 31 1.13 0.91 -1.25
N ILE A 32 1.02 1.75 -2.27
CA ILE A 32 -0.22 2.44 -2.60
C ILE A 32 -0.68 1.99 -3.98
N ALA A 33 -1.98 1.79 -4.13
CA ALA A 33 -2.57 1.24 -5.33
C ALA A 33 -3.79 2.05 -5.77
N VAL A 34 -3.91 2.26 -7.08
CA VAL A 34 -5.03 2.99 -7.67
C VAL A 34 -5.58 2.18 -8.84
N ASN A 35 -6.90 2.00 -8.91
CA ASN A 35 -7.54 1.33 -10.02
C ASN A 35 -8.17 2.33 -11.01
N ASP A 36 -8.81 1.82 -12.05
CA ASP A 36 -9.39 2.63 -13.11
C ASP A 36 -10.64 3.41 -12.69
N SER A 37 -11.27 3.04 -11.59
CA SER A 37 -12.39 3.79 -11.01
C SER A 37 -11.95 4.84 -9.99
N GLY A 38 -10.66 4.93 -9.72
CA GLY A 38 -10.09 5.90 -8.77
C GLY A 38 -10.07 5.41 -7.33
N ALA A 39 -10.39 4.15 -7.06
CA ALA A 39 -10.26 3.59 -5.72
C ALA A 39 -8.78 3.54 -5.33
N ILE A 40 -8.49 3.92 -4.09
CA ILE A 40 -7.14 3.96 -3.56
C ILE A 40 -7.05 2.99 -2.39
N TRP A 41 -6.11 2.04 -2.49
CA TRP A 41 -5.80 1.10 -1.42
C TRP A 41 -4.38 1.33 -0.93
N ILE A 42 -4.16 1.13 0.36
CA ILE A 42 -2.83 1.10 0.95
C ILE A 42 -2.62 -0.29 1.55
N VAL A 43 -1.45 -0.85 1.33
CA VAL A 43 -1.02 -2.11 1.94
C VAL A 43 0.25 -1.85 2.72
N GLU A 44 0.20 -2.13 4.02
CA GLU A 44 1.35 -2.06 4.92
C GLU A 44 1.89 -3.46 5.16
N ILE A 45 3.20 -3.63 5.00
CA ILE A 45 3.86 -4.93 5.10
C ILE A 45 4.44 -5.11 6.48
N LYS A 46 4.09 -6.21 7.14
CA LYS A 46 4.63 -6.58 8.45
C LYS A 46 5.27 -7.96 8.35
N SER A 47 6.57 -8.04 8.55
CA SER A 47 7.32 -9.28 8.40
C SER A 47 7.40 -10.11 9.67
N CYS A 48 7.10 -9.51 10.83
CA CYS A 48 7.08 -10.21 12.11
C CYS A 48 6.10 -9.54 13.08
N LEU A 49 5.78 -10.23 14.18
CA LEU A 49 4.88 -9.73 15.21
C LEU A 49 5.36 -8.43 15.85
N GLU A 50 6.67 -8.30 16.04
CA GLU A 50 7.25 -7.10 16.66
C GLU A 50 7.05 -5.86 15.80
N ASP A 51 7.17 -5.99 14.48
CA ASP A 51 6.92 -4.89 13.55
C ASP A 51 5.52 -4.32 13.76
N PHE A 52 4.55 -5.19 13.93
CA PHE A 52 3.17 -4.77 14.17
C PHE A 52 2.99 -4.16 15.56
N ARG A 53 3.52 -4.80 16.60
CA ARG A 53 3.41 -4.33 17.98
C ARG A 53 4.04 -2.96 18.19
N CYS A 54 5.13 -2.67 17.48
CA CYS A 54 5.82 -1.38 17.55
C CYS A 54 5.13 -0.29 16.73
N ASP A 55 4.18 -0.64 15.87
CA ASP A 55 3.49 0.31 15.01
C ASP A 55 2.20 0.78 15.67
N SER A 56 2.28 1.90 16.41
CA SER A 56 1.10 2.56 16.99
C SER A 56 0.48 3.59 16.04
N LYS A 57 1.09 3.80 14.86
CA LYS A 57 0.72 4.87 13.93
C LYS A 57 -0.07 4.39 12.73
N TRP A 58 -0.25 3.09 12.57
CA TRP A 58 -0.92 2.54 11.41
C TRP A 58 -2.34 3.12 11.15
N PRO A 59 -3.14 3.53 12.17
CA PRO A 59 -4.45 4.13 11.90
C PRO A 59 -4.39 5.40 11.06
N GLU A 60 -3.28 6.12 11.05
CA GLU A 60 -3.11 7.33 10.25
C GLU A 60 -3.18 7.06 8.75
N TYR A 61 -2.84 5.85 8.30
CA TYR A 61 -2.90 5.49 6.88
C TYR A 61 -4.34 5.44 6.36
N ARG A 62 -5.32 5.20 7.23
CA ARG A 62 -6.73 5.14 6.84
C ARG A 62 -7.24 6.44 6.24
N ASP A 63 -6.66 7.56 6.64
CA ASP A 63 -7.06 8.88 6.14
C ASP A 63 -6.64 9.09 4.68
N PHE A 64 -5.82 8.19 4.13
CA PHE A 64 -5.24 8.32 2.80
C PHE A 64 -5.63 7.19 1.85
N CYS A 65 -6.60 6.36 2.22
CA CYS A 65 -7.06 5.27 1.36
C CYS A 65 -8.53 4.93 1.60
N ASP A 66 -9.13 4.30 0.60
CA ASP A 66 -10.49 3.77 0.73
C ASP A 66 -10.48 2.45 1.51
N ARG A 67 -9.40 1.67 1.39
CA ARG A 67 -9.21 0.39 2.10
C ARG A 67 -7.76 0.24 2.52
N LEU A 68 -7.57 -0.17 3.77
CA LEU A 68 -6.25 -0.44 4.35
C LEU A 68 -6.09 -1.94 4.60
N PHE A 69 -5.01 -2.51 4.11
CA PHE A 69 -4.65 -3.90 4.31
C PHE A 69 -3.31 -3.99 5.03
N PHE A 70 -3.16 -5.06 5.81
CA PHE A 70 -1.84 -5.54 6.22
C PHE A 70 -1.48 -6.77 5.39
N ALA A 71 -0.26 -6.85 4.92
CA ALA A 71 0.29 -8.02 4.26
C ALA A 71 1.33 -8.68 5.17
N ILE A 72 1.16 -9.96 5.41
CA ILE A 72 2.01 -10.73 6.30
C ILE A 72 2.47 -12.01 5.59
N PRO A 73 3.62 -12.60 6.00
CA PRO A 73 3.99 -13.93 5.53
C PRO A 73 2.96 -14.97 5.95
N PRO A 74 2.73 -16.04 5.16
CA PRO A 74 1.73 -17.05 5.50
C PRO A 74 1.98 -17.76 6.84
N SER A 75 3.22 -17.80 7.30
CA SER A 75 3.61 -18.44 8.57
C SER A 75 3.35 -17.56 9.80
N MET A 76 3.03 -16.27 9.62
CA MET A 76 2.82 -15.36 10.73
C MET A 76 1.42 -15.52 11.31
N ASP A 77 1.32 -15.43 12.66
CA ASP A 77 0.02 -15.45 13.34
C ASP A 77 -0.78 -14.20 12.95
N ASP A 78 -1.96 -14.40 12.37
CA ASP A 78 -2.82 -13.33 11.88
C ASP A 78 -3.81 -12.80 12.93
N THR A 79 -3.89 -13.44 14.09
CA THR A 79 -4.87 -13.07 15.14
C THR A 79 -4.60 -11.70 15.74
N ILE A 80 -3.37 -11.20 15.62
CA ILE A 80 -3.00 -9.88 16.13
C ILE A 80 -3.39 -8.74 15.18
N ILE A 81 -3.73 -9.05 13.93
CA ILE A 81 -4.11 -8.03 12.95
C ILE A 81 -5.51 -7.52 13.25
N PRO A 82 -5.71 -6.19 13.39
CA PRO A 82 -7.03 -5.65 13.71
C PRO A 82 -8.08 -6.04 12.67
N LEU A 83 -9.28 -6.35 13.15
CA LEU A 83 -10.39 -6.74 12.27
C LEU A 83 -10.85 -5.59 11.36
N GLU A 84 -10.53 -4.35 11.72
CA GLU A 84 -10.85 -3.17 10.91
C GLU A 84 -10.00 -3.08 9.65
N ALA A 85 -8.84 -3.71 9.64
CA ALA A 85 -7.95 -3.74 8.48
C ALA A 85 -8.17 -5.01 7.68
N GLY A 86 -7.90 -4.94 6.38
CA GLY A 86 -7.83 -6.11 5.52
C GLY A 86 -6.58 -6.92 5.78
N LEU A 87 -6.58 -8.16 5.34
CA LEU A 87 -5.48 -9.09 5.55
C LEU A 87 -5.10 -9.75 4.24
N ILE A 88 -3.81 -9.70 3.93
CA ILE A 88 -3.19 -10.36 2.78
C ILE A 88 -2.11 -11.28 3.32
N ALA A 89 -2.11 -12.54 2.89
CA ALA A 89 -0.97 -13.44 3.09
C ALA A 89 -0.15 -13.42 1.81
N ALA A 90 1.14 -13.16 1.92
CA ALA A 90 2.01 -12.98 0.76
C ALA A 90 3.40 -13.55 0.99
N ASP A 91 3.95 -14.17 -0.06
CA ASP A 91 5.37 -14.43 -0.18
C ASP A 91 5.91 -13.59 -1.36
N HIS A 92 7.13 -13.86 -1.84
CA HIS A 92 7.68 -13.07 -2.90
C HIS A 92 7.21 -13.38 -4.33
N TRP A 93 6.38 -14.42 -4.48
CA TRP A 93 5.82 -14.82 -5.76
C TRP A 93 4.34 -14.52 -5.85
N ASP A 94 3.59 -14.85 -4.80
CA ASP A 94 2.14 -14.83 -4.77
C ASP A 94 1.62 -14.16 -3.52
N ALA A 95 0.35 -13.77 -3.59
CA ALA A 95 -0.39 -13.24 -2.46
C ALA A 95 -1.87 -13.57 -2.60
N ASP A 96 -2.53 -13.72 -1.45
CA ASP A 96 -3.98 -13.94 -1.39
C ASP A 96 -4.61 -12.96 -0.41
N ILE A 97 -5.75 -12.40 -0.79
CA ILE A 97 -6.56 -11.61 0.13
C ILE A 97 -7.36 -12.58 0.99
N LEU A 98 -7.05 -12.62 2.28
CA LEU A 98 -7.76 -13.46 3.25
C LEU A 98 -8.98 -12.75 3.82
N ARG A 99 -8.97 -11.43 3.89
CA ARG A 99 -10.06 -10.63 4.43
C ARG A 99 -10.04 -9.24 3.83
N HIS A 100 -11.17 -8.78 3.33
CA HIS A 100 -11.34 -7.40 2.92
C HIS A 100 -11.70 -6.53 4.13
N PRO A 101 -11.15 -5.31 4.23
CA PRO A 101 -11.56 -4.37 5.26
C PRO A 101 -12.91 -3.74 4.88
N GLY A 102 -13.52 -3.06 5.83
CA GLY A 102 -14.56 -2.11 5.50
C GLY A 102 -14.03 -1.01 4.59
N GLU A 103 -14.88 -0.50 3.74
CA GLU A 103 -14.55 0.67 2.92
C GLU A 103 -14.82 1.94 3.69
N THR A 104 -13.85 2.86 3.70
CA THR A 104 -14.01 4.21 4.23
C THR A 104 -13.66 5.17 3.09
N PRO A 105 -14.66 5.56 2.27
CA PRO A 105 -14.39 6.38 1.09
C PRO A 105 -13.70 7.68 1.44
N LEU A 106 -12.69 8.03 0.67
CA LEU A 106 -11.98 9.29 0.80
C LEU A 106 -12.87 10.46 0.38
N HIS A 107 -12.70 11.60 1.02
CA HIS A 107 -13.26 12.86 0.54
C HIS A 107 -12.71 13.15 -0.86
N ALA A 108 -13.55 13.75 -1.71
CA ALA A 108 -13.19 14.03 -3.10
C ALA A 108 -11.90 14.86 -3.21
N SER A 109 -11.70 15.83 -2.34
CA SER A 109 -10.49 16.67 -2.34
C SER A 109 -9.24 15.88 -2.02
N ARG A 110 -9.30 14.96 -1.08
CA ARG A 110 -8.17 14.10 -0.72
C ARG A 110 -7.87 13.09 -1.83
N ARG A 111 -8.90 12.50 -2.41
CA ARG A 111 -8.76 11.59 -3.55
C ARG A 111 -8.06 12.28 -4.71
N LYS A 112 -8.47 13.49 -5.04
CA LYS A 112 -7.87 14.29 -6.11
C LYS A 112 -6.39 14.56 -5.82
N ALA A 113 -6.07 14.99 -4.61
CA ALA A 113 -4.69 15.29 -4.21
C ALA A 113 -3.80 14.04 -4.27
N LEU A 114 -4.29 12.92 -3.77
CA LEU A 114 -3.54 11.65 -3.79
C LEU A 114 -3.35 11.12 -5.21
N THR A 115 -4.40 11.18 -6.03
CA THR A 115 -4.32 10.73 -7.43
C THR A 115 -3.30 11.56 -8.21
N LEU A 116 -3.28 12.87 -7.99
CA LEU A 116 -2.31 13.76 -8.63
C LEU A 116 -0.89 13.45 -8.13
N ALA A 117 -0.71 13.29 -6.82
CA ALA A 117 0.59 12.95 -6.25
C ALA A 117 1.10 11.59 -6.75
N PHE A 118 0.22 10.61 -6.86
CA PHE A 118 0.52 9.29 -7.43
C PHE A 118 1.00 9.42 -8.88
N ALA A 119 0.27 10.15 -9.71
CA ALA A 119 0.62 10.34 -11.11
C ALA A 119 1.98 11.02 -11.26
N ARG A 120 2.24 12.06 -10.47
CA ARG A 120 3.52 12.78 -10.50
C ARG A 120 4.67 11.90 -10.05
N ALA A 121 4.50 11.16 -8.95
CA ALA A 121 5.53 10.25 -8.45
C ALA A 121 5.87 9.17 -9.48
N ALA A 122 4.86 8.56 -10.08
CA ALA A 122 5.04 7.54 -11.10
C ALA A 122 5.80 8.08 -12.31
N ALA A 123 5.41 9.26 -12.81
CA ALA A 123 6.06 9.89 -13.95
C ALA A 123 7.52 10.26 -13.66
N LEU A 124 7.79 10.81 -12.47
CA LEU A 124 9.14 11.19 -12.05
C LEU A 124 10.04 9.95 -11.88
N ARG A 125 9.52 8.88 -11.31
CA ARG A 125 10.26 7.62 -11.17
C ARG A 125 10.58 7.03 -12.54
N LEU A 126 9.63 7.06 -13.47
CA LEU A 126 9.84 6.60 -14.84
C LEU A 126 10.90 7.44 -15.55
N HIS A 127 10.82 8.75 -15.44
CA HIS A 127 11.82 9.66 -15.98
C HIS A 127 13.21 9.33 -15.44
N GLY A 128 13.32 9.09 -14.12
CA GLY A 128 14.59 8.72 -13.49
C GLY A 128 15.21 7.43 -14.03
N LEU A 129 14.39 6.51 -14.53
CA LEU A 129 14.90 5.29 -15.19
C LEU A 129 15.49 5.58 -16.58
N TYR A 130 14.90 6.52 -17.32
CA TYR A 130 15.36 6.86 -18.67
C TYR A 130 16.53 7.85 -18.65
N ASP A 131 16.56 8.73 -17.69
CA ASP A 131 17.51 9.83 -17.62
C ASP A 131 17.96 10.03 -16.17
N PRO A 132 18.77 9.09 -15.64
CA PRO A 132 19.23 9.18 -14.26
C PRO A 132 20.06 10.43 -14.04
N LEU A 133 19.81 11.11 -12.90
CA LEU A 133 20.63 12.25 -12.51
C LEU A 133 22.07 11.81 -12.28
N PRO A 134 23.07 12.62 -12.72
CA PRO A 134 24.45 12.28 -12.44
C PRO A 134 24.71 12.27 -10.93
N ASN A 135 25.56 11.33 -10.50
CA ASN A 135 26.05 11.29 -9.14
C ASN A 135 27.17 12.33 -8.99
N PHE A 136 26.97 13.23 -8.06
CA PHE A 136 27.98 14.23 -7.72
C PHE A 136 28.69 13.86 -6.43
#